data_c1af21dc38a135f533a1fc38dd355c1e
#
_entry.id   c1af21dc38a135f533a1fc38dd355c1e
#
_cell.length_a   1.000
_cell.length_b   1.000
_cell.length_c   1.000
_cell.angle_alpha   90.00
_cell.angle_beta   90.00
_cell.angle_gamma   90.00
#
_symmetry.space_group_name_H-M   'P 1'
#
loop_
_entity.id
_entity.type
_entity.pdbx_description
1 polymer ?
#
loop_
_entity_poly.entity_id
_entity_poly.type
_entity_poly.pdbx_seq_one_letter_code
_entity_poly.pdbx_strand_id
1 'polypeptide(L)'
;DGHEDARNIDPTGLPRGVLLHRGWQNEPAAMMCGLDASYDAALYIGYHAPEGSDGSPLAHTIEHPLYAWMKLDGVLASEFSMNALWAAAMGVPSVFLSGDRFICESAEACCPGIRTYATKDCIGSAVWGLHPDEAVEGIYTGVLEALAQPHKPIPLKDSYTLEICFKEHRM
;
A
#
# COMPACT_ATOMS: atom_id res chain seq x y z
N ASP A 1 7.86 -7.36 -1.24
CA ASP A 1 6.67 -8.20 -1.23
C ASP A 1 6.18 -8.38 0.21
N GLY A 2 4.98 -7.91 0.49
CA GLY A 2 4.39 -7.89 1.83
C GLY A 2 3.30 -8.96 2.07
N HIS A 3 3.00 -9.81 1.10
CA HIS A 3 1.96 -10.84 1.24
C HIS A 3 2.45 -12.06 2.02
N GLU A 4 1.60 -12.59 2.89
CA GLU A 4 1.85 -13.79 3.72
C GLU A 4 3.22 -13.71 4.43
N ASP A 5 4.14 -14.59 4.05
CA ASP A 5 5.50 -14.61 4.61
C ASP A 5 6.49 -13.69 3.89
N ALA A 6 6.01 -12.83 2.99
CA ALA A 6 6.79 -11.90 2.17
C ALA A 6 7.88 -12.60 1.33
N ARG A 7 7.54 -13.75 0.71
CA ARG A 7 8.46 -14.58 -0.09
C ARG A 7 7.89 -15.02 -1.43
N ASN A 8 6.83 -14.37 -1.90
CA ASN A 8 6.09 -14.78 -3.10
C ASN A 8 6.79 -14.45 -4.42
N ILE A 9 7.70 -13.47 -4.43
CA ILE A 9 8.40 -13.06 -5.65
C ILE A 9 9.51 -14.05 -5.97
N ASP A 10 9.51 -14.60 -7.20
CA ASP A 10 10.61 -15.37 -7.72
C ASP A 10 11.81 -14.47 -8.04
N PRO A 11 12.94 -14.62 -7.33
CA PRO A 11 14.10 -13.76 -7.55
C PRO A 11 14.75 -13.96 -8.93
N THR A 12 14.53 -15.12 -9.57
CA THR A 12 15.13 -15.41 -10.88
C THR A 12 14.49 -14.61 -12.02
N GLY A 13 13.26 -14.16 -11.84
CA GLY A 13 12.54 -13.29 -12.79
C GLY A 13 12.87 -11.80 -12.69
N LEU A 14 13.64 -11.37 -11.67
CA LEU A 14 13.95 -9.96 -11.48
C LEU A 14 15.08 -9.49 -12.40
N PRO A 15 15.00 -8.24 -12.91
CA PRO A 15 16.09 -7.63 -13.66
C PRO A 15 17.36 -7.50 -12.82
N ARG A 16 18.52 -7.48 -13.47
CA ARG A 16 19.80 -7.20 -12.80
C ARG A 16 19.79 -5.78 -12.20
N GLY A 17 20.35 -5.66 -11.01
CA GLY A 17 20.43 -4.39 -10.27
C GLY A 17 19.25 -4.15 -9.31
N VAL A 18 18.19 -4.97 -9.38
CA VAL A 18 17.12 -4.94 -8.39
C VAL A 18 17.57 -5.65 -7.12
N LEU A 19 17.37 -5.02 -5.97
CA LEU A 19 17.52 -5.62 -4.66
C LEU A 19 16.15 -6.13 -4.19
N LEU A 20 16.07 -7.41 -3.83
CA LEU A 20 14.86 -8.01 -3.30
C LEU A 20 14.98 -8.19 -1.78
N HIS A 21 14.15 -7.48 -1.03
CA HIS A 21 13.94 -7.76 0.38
C HIS A 21 12.86 -8.83 0.52
N ARG A 22 13.15 -9.90 1.24
CA ARG A 22 12.25 -11.04 1.47
C ARG A 22 12.11 -11.33 2.95
N GLY A 23 10.89 -11.58 3.37
CA GLY A 23 10.56 -11.88 4.76
C GLY A 23 10.23 -10.63 5.57
N TRP A 24 9.56 -10.85 6.67
CA TRP A 24 9.18 -9.81 7.60
C TRP A 24 10.35 -9.42 8.50
N GLN A 25 10.49 -8.16 8.74
CA GLN A 25 11.34 -7.63 9.80
C GLN A 25 10.47 -7.22 10.98
N ASN A 26 10.82 -7.66 12.19
CA ASN A 26 10.13 -7.30 13.44
C ASN A 26 10.51 -5.89 13.89
N GLU A 27 10.29 -4.90 13.03
CA GLU A 27 10.58 -3.49 13.27
C GLU A 27 9.37 -2.62 12.91
N PRO A 28 9.25 -1.40 13.44
CA PRO A 28 8.12 -0.51 13.14
C PRO A 28 7.91 -0.22 11.64
N ALA A 29 8.98 -0.29 10.85
CA ALA A 29 8.93 -0.10 9.40
C ALA A 29 8.17 -1.20 8.65
N ALA A 30 8.08 -2.40 9.23
CA ALA A 30 7.38 -3.56 8.64
C ALA A 30 7.68 -3.74 7.13
N MET A 31 6.69 -3.54 6.27
CA MET A 31 6.83 -3.64 4.81
C MET A 31 7.79 -2.60 4.20
N MET A 32 8.02 -1.48 4.88
CA MET A 32 8.88 -0.39 4.40
C MET A 32 10.30 -0.50 4.94
N CYS A 33 10.66 -1.65 5.47
CA CYS A 33 11.98 -1.91 6.00
C CYS A 33 13.07 -1.69 4.94
N GLY A 34 14.14 -1.01 5.33
CA GLY A 34 15.25 -0.65 4.44
C GLY A 34 15.01 0.62 3.61
N LEU A 35 13.84 1.24 3.69
CA LEU A 35 13.60 2.53 3.07
C LEU A 35 14.28 3.65 3.87
N ASP A 36 15.07 4.46 3.18
CA ASP A 36 15.73 5.64 3.73
C ASP A 36 15.74 6.82 2.72
N ALA A 37 16.34 7.93 3.10
CA ALA A 37 16.38 9.14 2.27
C ALA A 37 17.23 9.03 0.98
N SER A 38 17.81 7.88 0.67
CA SER A 38 18.52 7.64 -0.59
C SER A 38 17.61 7.24 -1.74
N TYR A 39 16.33 6.93 -1.43
CA TYR A 39 15.32 6.59 -2.44
C TYR A 39 14.63 7.85 -2.99
N ASP A 40 14.45 7.90 -4.29
CA ASP A 40 13.80 9.02 -4.98
C ASP A 40 12.27 8.94 -4.95
N ALA A 41 11.70 7.72 -4.84
CA ALA A 41 10.27 7.49 -4.89
C ALA A 41 9.87 6.13 -4.27
N ALA A 42 8.65 6.06 -3.74
CA ALA A 42 7.99 4.82 -3.33
C ALA A 42 6.82 4.50 -4.28
N LEU A 43 6.75 3.24 -4.71
CA LEU A 43 5.74 2.68 -5.59
C LEU A 43 5.03 1.53 -4.85
N TYR A 44 3.70 1.49 -4.92
CA TYR A 44 2.88 0.53 -4.18
C TYR A 44 2.10 -0.33 -5.18
N ILE A 45 2.45 -1.59 -5.30
CA ILE A 45 1.89 -2.49 -6.32
C ILE A 45 1.04 -3.58 -5.68
N GLY A 46 -0.23 -3.69 -6.11
CA GLY A 46 -1.12 -4.75 -5.67
C GLY A 46 -1.76 -4.52 -4.30
N TYR A 47 -1.90 -3.28 -3.87
CA TYR A 47 -2.53 -2.91 -2.61
C TYR A 47 -4.05 -3.13 -2.63
N HIS A 48 -4.67 -3.17 -1.47
CA HIS A 48 -6.09 -3.47 -1.30
C HIS A 48 -6.73 -2.59 -0.21
N ALA A 49 -8.06 -2.62 -0.19
CA ALA A 49 -8.88 -1.92 0.78
C ALA A 49 -8.56 -2.33 2.23
N PRO A 50 -8.69 -1.42 3.21
CA PRO A 50 -8.39 -1.70 4.62
C PRO A 50 -9.43 -2.61 5.28
N GLU A 51 -9.04 -3.27 6.37
CA GLU A 51 -9.97 -3.99 7.25
C GLU A 51 -11.10 -3.08 7.74
N GLY A 52 -12.32 -3.60 7.75
CA GLY A 52 -13.52 -2.86 8.16
C GLY A 52 -14.19 -2.09 7.02
N SER A 53 -13.66 -2.17 5.78
CA SER A 53 -14.32 -1.69 4.57
C SER A 53 -14.96 -2.86 3.79
N ASP A 54 -15.84 -2.57 2.82
CA ASP A 54 -16.34 -3.54 1.85
C ASP A 54 -15.76 -3.32 0.45
N GLY A 55 -14.65 -2.61 0.36
CA GLY A 55 -13.98 -2.26 -0.90
C GLY A 55 -13.22 -3.42 -1.57
N SER A 56 -13.06 -4.55 -0.89
CA SER A 56 -12.41 -5.75 -1.43
C SER A 56 -12.79 -6.99 -0.62
N PRO A 57 -12.99 -8.17 -1.25
CA PRO A 57 -13.13 -9.43 -0.50
C PRO A 57 -11.86 -9.83 0.26
N LEU A 58 -10.72 -9.22 -0.06
CA LEU A 58 -9.43 -9.40 0.62
C LEU A 58 -9.12 -8.25 1.59
N ALA A 59 -10.10 -7.38 1.91
CA ALA A 59 -9.88 -6.24 2.79
C ALA A 59 -9.30 -6.67 4.13
N HIS A 60 -8.12 -6.17 4.47
CA HIS A 60 -7.49 -6.36 5.77
C HIS A 60 -6.44 -5.26 6.02
N THR A 61 -5.93 -5.19 7.24
CA THR A 61 -4.84 -4.29 7.60
C THR A 61 -3.89 -5.05 8.52
N ILE A 62 -2.71 -5.39 8.01
CA ILE A 62 -1.61 -6.12 8.66
C ILE A 62 -2.02 -7.54 9.08
N GLU A 63 -2.81 -7.69 10.13
CA GLU A 63 -3.15 -8.97 10.76
C GLU A 63 -4.67 -9.20 10.77
N HIS A 64 -5.19 -9.72 9.66
CA HIS A 64 -6.61 -10.01 9.53
C HIS A 64 -7.23 -10.78 10.72
N PRO A 65 -6.60 -11.80 11.32
CA PRO A 65 -7.20 -12.49 12.46
C PRO A 65 -7.35 -11.65 13.71
N LEU A 66 -6.56 -10.60 13.89
CA LEU A 66 -6.51 -9.81 15.12
C LEU A 66 -7.44 -8.60 15.10
N TYR A 67 -7.50 -7.87 13.99
CA TYR A 67 -8.13 -6.57 13.92
C TYR A 67 -9.51 -6.64 13.26
N ALA A 68 -10.51 -5.99 13.86
CA ALA A 68 -11.78 -5.72 13.22
C ALA A 68 -11.72 -4.45 12.36
N TRP A 69 -10.92 -3.49 12.79
CA TRP A 69 -10.53 -2.29 12.05
C TRP A 69 -9.40 -1.56 12.78
N MET A 70 -8.70 -0.76 12.02
CA MET A 70 -7.76 0.25 12.51
C MET A 70 -8.14 1.59 11.93
N LYS A 71 -7.98 2.67 12.70
CA LYS A 71 -8.22 4.04 12.22
C LYS A 71 -7.06 4.93 12.59
N LEU A 72 -6.73 5.83 11.67
CA LEU A 72 -5.77 6.90 11.88
C LEU A 72 -6.52 8.23 11.75
N ASP A 73 -6.55 9.00 12.86
CA ASP A 73 -7.32 10.25 12.95
C ASP A 73 -8.79 10.09 12.52
N GLY A 74 -9.42 8.97 12.92
CA GLY A 74 -10.82 8.65 12.63
C GLY A 74 -11.11 8.06 11.24
N VAL A 75 -10.11 7.96 10.35
CA VAL A 75 -10.22 7.35 9.01
C VAL A 75 -9.69 5.93 9.04
N LEU A 76 -10.33 4.98 8.34
CA LEU A 76 -9.83 3.60 8.22
C LEU A 76 -8.40 3.61 7.70
N ALA A 77 -7.51 2.99 8.47
CA ALA A 77 -6.09 2.88 8.13
C ALA A 77 -5.86 1.66 7.24
N SER A 78 -5.39 1.89 6.04
CA SER A 78 -4.87 0.85 5.15
C SER A 78 -3.37 0.66 5.35
N GLU A 79 -2.84 -0.45 4.91
CA GLU A 79 -1.39 -0.66 4.83
C GLU A 79 -0.72 0.44 4.01
N PHE A 80 -1.37 0.87 2.91
CA PHE A 80 -0.88 2.00 2.13
C PHE A 80 -0.76 3.29 2.95
N SER A 81 -1.82 3.66 3.71
CA SER A 81 -1.80 4.93 4.46
C SER A 81 -0.68 4.97 5.50
N MET A 82 -0.41 3.84 6.16
CA MET A 82 0.69 3.71 7.12
C MET A 82 2.06 3.73 6.43
N ASN A 83 2.20 2.99 5.33
CA ASN A 83 3.43 2.92 4.55
C ASN A 83 3.78 4.26 3.89
N ALA A 84 2.78 5.02 3.43
CA ALA A 84 2.99 6.37 2.88
C ALA A 84 3.46 7.37 3.94
N LEU A 85 2.95 7.28 5.18
CA LEU A 85 3.45 8.08 6.30
C LEU A 85 4.88 7.71 6.67
N TRP A 86 5.21 6.41 6.65
CA TRP A 86 6.59 5.97 6.87
C TRP A 86 7.54 6.51 5.78
N ALA A 87 7.14 6.39 4.51
CA ALA A 87 7.90 6.95 3.40
C ALA A 87 8.12 8.46 3.57
N ALA A 88 7.07 9.20 3.95
CA ALA A 88 7.17 10.63 4.23
C ALA A 88 8.12 10.95 5.38
N ALA A 89 8.12 10.14 6.45
CA ALA A 89 9.05 10.29 7.57
C ALA A 89 10.51 10.08 7.16
N MET A 90 10.75 9.24 6.15
CA MET A 90 12.07 9.04 5.54
C MET A 90 12.40 10.09 4.46
N GLY A 91 11.50 11.02 4.17
CA GLY A 91 11.69 12.04 3.13
C GLY A 91 11.42 11.54 1.71
N VAL A 92 10.81 10.36 1.55
CA VAL A 92 10.56 9.72 0.25
C VAL A 92 9.11 9.97 -0.20
N PRO A 93 8.88 10.51 -1.41
CA PRO A 93 7.54 10.70 -1.92
C PRO A 93 6.89 9.38 -2.35
N SER A 94 5.60 9.22 -2.02
CA SER A 94 4.74 8.17 -2.55
C SER A 94 4.17 8.63 -3.89
N VAL A 95 4.54 7.97 -5.00
CA VAL A 95 4.26 8.51 -6.34
C VAL A 95 3.26 7.70 -7.16
N PHE A 96 3.16 6.39 -6.89
CA PHE A 96 2.26 5.51 -7.63
C PHE A 96 1.67 4.41 -6.75
N LEU A 97 0.39 4.09 -6.99
CA LEU A 97 -0.27 2.93 -6.37
C LEU A 97 -1.13 2.18 -7.40
N SER A 98 -1.07 0.85 -7.38
CA SER A 98 -2.06 -0.01 -8.04
C SER A 98 -2.72 -0.95 -7.05
N GLY A 99 -4.01 -1.25 -7.29
CA GLY A 99 -4.77 -2.12 -6.40
C GLY A 99 -6.24 -2.23 -6.80
N ASP A 100 -7.11 -2.49 -5.84
CA ASP A 100 -8.55 -2.34 -6.05
C ASP A 100 -8.93 -0.84 -6.13
N ARG A 101 -10.13 -0.57 -6.64
CA ARG A 101 -10.61 0.82 -6.81
C ARG A 101 -10.69 1.56 -5.48
N PHE A 102 -11.14 0.90 -4.41
CA PHE A 102 -11.28 1.53 -3.10
C PHE A 102 -9.94 2.05 -2.59
N ILE A 103 -8.87 1.25 -2.68
CA ILE A 103 -7.56 1.69 -2.20
C ILE A 103 -6.98 2.79 -3.09
N CYS A 104 -7.25 2.77 -4.40
CA CYS A 104 -6.84 3.84 -5.30
C CYS A 104 -7.47 5.18 -4.89
N GLU A 105 -8.79 5.22 -4.72
CA GLU A 105 -9.52 6.43 -4.28
C GLU A 105 -9.07 6.89 -2.88
N SER A 106 -8.86 5.96 -1.96
CA SER A 106 -8.33 6.26 -0.62
C SER A 106 -6.92 6.86 -0.67
N ALA A 107 -6.08 6.34 -1.56
CA ALA A 107 -4.72 6.84 -1.74
C ALA A 107 -4.71 8.27 -2.29
N GLU A 108 -5.55 8.59 -3.27
CA GLU A 108 -5.69 9.95 -3.80
C GLU A 108 -6.17 10.95 -2.74
N ALA A 109 -7.06 10.49 -1.85
CA ALA A 109 -7.58 11.33 -0.76
C ALA A 109 -6.52 11.64 0.31
N CYS A 110 -5.67 10.67 0.68
CA CYS A 110 -4.68 10.84 1.75
C CYS A 110 -3.29 11.25 1.26
N CYS A 111 -2.99 11.07 -0.02
CA CYS A 111 -1.72 11.41 -0.66
C CYS A 111 -1.97 12.22 -1.95
N PRO A 112 -2.30 13.51 -1.84
CA PRO A 112 -2.60 14.33 -3.02
C PRO A 112 -1.44 14.36 -4.01
N GLY A 113 -1.74 14.06 -5.27
CA GLY A 113 -0.74 14.01 -6.35
C GLY A 113 -0.12 12.63 -6.60
N ILE A 114 -0.46 11.63 -5.81
CA ILE A 114 -0.16 10.24 -6.17
C ILE A 114 -0.93 9.86 -7.44
N ARG A 115 -0.28 9.11 -8.32
CA ARG A 115 -0.97 8.50 -9.46
C ARG A 115 -1.45 7.12 -9.08
N THR A 116 -2.67 6.78 -9.44
CA THR A 116 -3.25 5.46 -9.13
C THR A 116 -3.67 4.71 -10.40
N TYR A 117 -3.74 3.39 -10.31
CA TYR A 117 -4.28 2.53 -11.35
C TYR A 117 -5.08 1.37 -10.73
N ALA A 118 -6.41 1.45 -10.86
CA ALA A 118 -7.29 0.40 -10.38
C ALA A 118 -7.27 -0.80 -11.33
N THR A 119 -6.80 -1.95 -10.85
CA THR A 119 -6.74 -3.20 -11.63
C THR A 119 -8.00 -4.03 -11.47
N LYS A 120 -8.83 -3.73 -10.49
CA LYS A 120 -10.08 -4.43 -10.18
C LYS A 120 -11.05 -3.53 -9.43
N ASP A 121 -12.32 -3.87 -9.56
CA ASP A 121 -13.43 -3.32 -8.81
C ASP A 121 -14.10 -4.43 -8.00
N CYS A 122 -14.63 -4.13 -6.82
CA CYS A 122 -15.18 -5.12 -5.92
C CYS A 122 -16.54 -4.68 -5.39
N ILE A 123 -17.49 -5.62 -5.29
CA ILE A 123 -18.78 -5.43 -4.63
C ILE A 123 -19.07 -6.68 -3.79
N GLY A 124 -19.05 -6.54 -2.48
CA GLY A 124 -19.13 -7.68 -1.57
C GLY A 124 -18.00 -8.67 -1.84
N SER A 125 -18.33 -9.93 -2.15
CA SER A 125 -17.37 -10.98 -2.50
C SER A 125 -17.07 -11.10 -4.00
N ALA A 126 -17.69 -10.29 -4.84
CA ALA A 126 -17.48 -10.33 -6.28
C ALA A 126 -16.39 -9.35 -6.73
N VAL A 127 -15.62 -9.75 -7.73
CA VAL A 127 -14.50 -8.97 -8.29
C VAL A 127 -14.62 -8.87 -9.80
N TRP A 128 -14.49 -7.65 -10.34
CA TRP A 128 -14.28 -7.38 -11.76
C TRP A 128 -12.84 -6.97 -11.96
N GLY A 129 -12.03 -7.87 -12.48
CA GLY A 129 -10.61 -7.60 -12.76
C GLY A 129 -10.38 -7.31 -14.25
N LEU A 130 -9.38 -6.49 -14.53
CA LEU A 130 -8.82 -6.34 -15.86
C LEU A 130 -8.14 -7.64 -16.29
N HIS A 131 -7.97 -7.82 -17.61
CA HIS A 131 -7.08 -8.87 -18.10
C HIS A 131 -5.66 -8.66 -17.55
N PRO A 132 -4.93 -9.72 -17.14
CA PRO A 132 -3.58 -9.57 -16.54
C PRO A 132 -2.62 -8.72 -17.37
N ASP A 133 -2.57 -8.91 -18.70
CA ASP A 133 -1.70 -8.13 -19.58
C ASP A 133 -2.08 -6.65 -19.58
N GLU A 134 -3.38 -6.35 -19.62
CA GLU A 134 -3.89 -4.97 -19.55
C GLU A 134 -3.53 -4.31 -18.21
N ALA A 135 -3.64 -5.07 -17.10
CA ALA A 135 -3.23 -4.59 -15.78
C ALA A 135 -1.73 -4.26 -15.74
N VAL A 136 -0.89 -5.13 -16.29
CA VAL A 136 0.57 -4.93 -16.35
C VAL A 136 0.93 -3.71 -17.21
N GLU A 137 0.32 -3.57 -18.39
CA GLU A 137 0.55 -2.42 -19.28
C GLU A 137 0.12 -1.10 -18.63
N GLY A 138 -1.04 -1.11 -17.95
CA GLY A 138 -1.55 0.08 -17.26
C GLY A 138 -0.69 0.47 -16.06
N ILE A 139 -0.21 -0.49 -15.27
CA ILE A 139 0.73 -0.25 -14.18
C ILE A 139 2.04 0.32 -14.73
N TYR A 140 2.62 -0.30 -15.75
CA TYR A 140 3.86 0.16 -16.37
C TYR A 140 3.75 1.61 -16.86
N THR A 141 2.70 1.90 -17.62
CA THR A 141 2.45 3.26 -18.16
C THR A 141 2.24 4.26 -17.02
N GLY A 142 1.42 3.90 -16.03
CA GLY A 142 1.13 4.76 -14.89
C GLY A 142 2.38 5.08 -14.05
N VAL A 143 3.28 4.11 -13.87
CA VAL A 143 4.56 4.32 -13.18
C VAL A 143 5.45 5.29 -13.96
N LEU A 144 5.58 5.12 -15.28
CA LEU A 144 6.38 6.03 -16.11
C LEU A 144 5.85 7.47 -16.05
N GLU A 145 4.54 7.63 -16.13
CA GLU A 145 3.90 8.94 -16.06
C GLU A 145 4.02 9.57 -14.66
N ALA A 146 3.94 8.77 -13.60
CA ALA A 146 4.19 9.24 -12.23
C ALA A 146 5.63 9.75 -12.09
N LEU A 147 6.62 8.94 -12.48
CA LEU A 147 8.03 9.30 -12.34
C LEU A 147 8.46 10.49 -13.21
N ALA A 148 7.70 10.83 -14.26
CA ALA A 148 7.95 12.00 -15.08
C ALA A 148 7.54 13.34 -14.43
N GLN A 149 6.82 13.29 -13.28
CA GLN A 149 6.35 14.48 -12.56
C GLN A 149 7.20 14.74 -11.31
N PRO A 150 7.29 16.00 -10.87
CA PRO A 150 7.91 16.31 -9.59
C PRO A 150 6.98 15.88 -8.44
N HIS A 151 7.54 15.19 -7.47
CA HIS A 151 6.81 14.75 -6.27
C HIS A 151 7.45 15.30 -5.00
N LYS A 152 6.63 15.39 -3.95
CA LYS A 152 7.08 15.71 -2.59
C LYS A 152 6.46 14.71 -1.63
N PRO A 153 7.14 14.38 -0.52
CA PRO A 153 6.53 13.62 0.56
C PRO A 153 5.28 14.32 1.07
N ILE A 154 4.27 13.56 1.50
CA ILE A 154 3.11 14.13 2.16
C ILE A 154 3.54 14.84 3.46
N PRO A 155 2.90 15.96 3.82
CA PRO A 155 3.25 16.66 5.05
C PRO A 155 2.87 15.82 6.26
N LEU A 156 3.78 15.67 7.20
CA LEU A 156 3.52 14.99 8.46
C LEU A 156 2.89 15.96 9.47
N LYS A 157 1.99 15.42 10.31
CA LYS A 157 1.46 16.10 11.49
C LYS A 157 2.41 15.90 12.68
N ASP A 158 2.30 16.77 13.69
CA ASP A 158 3.06 16.63 14.94
C ASP A 158 2.62 15.39 15.75
N SER A 159 1.38 14.95 15.57
CA SER A 159 0.82 13.77 16.24
C SER A 159 -0.31 13.16 15.43
N TYR A 160 -0.56 11.87 15.66
CA TYR A 160 -1.65 11.10 15.08
C TYR A 160 -2.37 10.32 16.17
N THR A 161 -3.67 10.15 16.02
CA THR A 161 -4.46 9.27 16.88
C THR A 161 -4.67 7.95 16.17
N LEU A 162 -4.12 6.87 16.74
CA LEU A 162 -4.34 5.51 16.27
C LEU A 162 -5.40 4.84 17.14
N GLU A 163 -6.49 4.39 16.53
CA GLU A 163 -7.55 3.61 17.16
C GLU A 163 -7.51 2.19 16.59
N ILE A 164 -7.55 1.19 17.48
CA ILE A 164 -7.52 -0.22 17.09
C ILE A 164 -8.69 -0.94 17.73
N CYS A 165 -9.48 -1.64 16.93
CA CYS A 165 -10.52 -2.55 17.42
C CYS A 165 -10.08 -3.99 17.16
N PHE A 166 -9.99 -4.78 18.23
CA PHE A 166 -9.67 -6.19 18.14
C PHE A 166 -10.92 -7.04 17.93
N LYS A 167 -10.81 -8.13 17.18
CA LYS A 167 -11.92 -9.10 16.95
C LYS A 167 -12.28 -9.91 18.20
N GLU A 168 -11.31 -10.17 19.07
CA GLU A 168 -11.50 -10.95 20.28
C GLU A 168 -11.03 -10.20 21.53
N HIS A 169 -11.72 -10.43 22.67
CA HIS A 169 -11.39 -9.84 23.98
C HIS A 169 -10.25 -10.55 24.71
N ARG A 170 -9.48 -11.39 24.05
CA ARG A 170 -8.35 -12.07 24.69
C ARG A 170 -7.18 -11.09 24.84
N MET A 171 -7.00 -10.65 26.05
CA MET A 171 -5.77 -9.99 26.49
C MET A 171 -4.83 -11.03 27.13
#